data_0832b0fb600b5e997f82b836593556cd
#
_entry.id   0832b0fb600b5e997f82b836593556cd
#
_cell.length_a   1.000
_cell.length_b   1.000
_cell.length_c   1.000
_cell.angle_alpha   90.00
_cell.angle_beta   90.00
_cell.angle_gamma   90.00
#
_symmetry.space_group_name_H-M   'P 1'
#
loop_
_entity.id
_entity.type
_entity.pdbx_description
1 polymer ?
#
loop_
_entity_poly.entity_id
_entity_poly.type
_entity_poly.pdbx_seq_one_letter_code
_entity_poly.pdbx_strand_id
1 'polypeptide(L)'
;MKIRNRVRRTNKNGDKEIYAEIKAHPPLIVRADGRTFKQLLTKFEKPYDERFARGMVNATKIFFEKSGFDPKLAYTFSDEINLFFAHIPFKGRIEKLDSVIAGFLASALTIALDFKEALAFDARVIPVCRGDEVWGYLVQRQAEAWRNHLNAYGYYGLRAAGLSEEEAEEHLKGMKAMEVHELLFRRGINLNETPKWQRRGILIAKERYEKEGYNPRAAQRVTATRYRIVQLWDLPLFGSEEGRTLIENLIGTSYGGDSL
;
A
#
# COMPACT_ATOMS: atom_id res chain seq x y z
N MET A 1 16.49 21.69 -33.42
CA MET A 1 16.26 20.29 -33.00
C MET A 1 14.83 19.89 -33.44
N LYS A 2 14.70 19.14 -34.53
CA LYS A 2 13.39 18.78 -35.12
C LYS A 2 12.83 17.60 -34.32
N ILE A 3 11.79 17.82 -33.51
CA ILE A 3 11.01 16.76 -32.89
C ILE A 3 10.27 16.06 -34.04
N ARG A 4 10.71 14.86 -34.40
CA ARG A 4 10.01 13.99 -35.32
C ARG A 4 8.70 13.55 -34.66
N ASN A 5 7.57 14.07 -35.12
CA ASN A 5 6.25 13.52 -34.85
C ASN A 5 6.23 12.03 -35.24
N ARG A 6 6.37 11.15 -34.25
CA ARG A 6 6.20 9.72 -34.47
C ARG A 6 4.71 9.47 -34.73
N VAL A 7 4.39 9.06 -35.95
CA VAL A 7 3.06 8.71 -36.39
C VAL A 7 2.44 7.72 -35.40
N ARG A 8 1.30 8.08 -34.83
CA ARG A 8 0.50 7.22 -33.94
C ARG A 8 0.11 5.96 -34.69
N ARG A 9 0.56 4.79 -34.21
CA ARG A 9 0.05 3.51 -34.72
C ARG A 9 -1.39 3.35 -34.23
N THR A 10 -2.31 3.16 -35.14
CA THR A 10 -3.68 2.76 -34.83
C THR A 10 -3.69 1.30 -34.39
N ASN A 11 -4.52 0.96 -33.39
CA ASN A 11 -4.84 -0.44 -33.11
C ASN A 11 -5.44 -1.09 -34.37
N LYS A 12 -5.44 -2.43 -34.44
CA LYS A 12 -6.00 -3.19 -35.59
C LYS A 12 -7.43 -2.80 -35.96
N ASN A 13 -8.17 -2.13 -35.07
CA ASN A 13 -9.55 -1.67 -35.23
C ASN A 13 -9.67 -0.16 -35.55
N GLY A 14 -8.56 0.55 -35.77
CA GLY A 14 -8.60 1.98 -36.11
C GLY A 14 -8.77 2.94 -34.94
N ASP A 15 -8.93 2.47 -33.72
CA ASP A 15 -9.09 3.30 -32.52
C ASP A 15 -7.80 4.03 -32.16
N LYS A 16 -7.90 5.33 -31.88
CA LYS A 16 -6.77 6.19 -31.49
C LYS A 16 -6.65 6.25 -29.96
N GLU A 17 -6.25 5.18 -29.33
CA GLU A 17 -5.91 5.18 -27.90
C GLU A 17 -4.62 6.01 -27.68
N ILE A 18 -4.71 7.11 -26.92
CA ILE A 18 -3.60 8.08 -26.77
C ILE A 18 -2.41 7.44 -26.05
N TYR A 19 -2.66 6.59 -25.04
CA TYR A 19 -1.64 6.04 -24.12
C TYR A 19 -1.35 4.55 -24.32
N ALA A 20 -1.94 3.91 -25.35
CA ALA A 20 -1.81 2.46 -25.56
C ALA A 20 -0.36 1.94 -25.68
N GLU A 21 0.55 2.81 -26.14
CA GLU A 21 1.96 2.47 -26.32
C GLU A 21 2.84 2.81 -25.12
N ILE A 22 2.27 3.45 -24.08
CA ILE A 22 3.02 3.77 -22.87
C ILE A 22 3.04 2.55 -21.96
N LYS A 23 4.23 2.00 -21.73
CA LYS A 23 4.45 0.77 -20.97
C LYS A 23 5.46 0.98 -19.85
N ALA A 24 5.19 0.35 -18.72
CA ALA A 24 6.15 0.12 -17.65
C ALA A 24 6.71 -1.30 -17.74
N HIS A 25 7.86 -1.50 -17.13
CA HIS A 25 8.53 -2.80 -17.04
C HIS A 25 8.70 -3.18 -15.58
N PRO A 26 8.51 -4.46 -15.21
CA PRO A 26 8.78 -4.92 -13.86
C PRO A 26 10.30 -4.95 -13.58
N PRO A 27 10.73 -4.86 -12.30
CA PRO A 27 9.86 -4.70 -11.15
C PRO A 27 9.25 -3.29 -11.05
N LEU A 28 8.07 -3.19 -10.46
CA LEU A 28 7.42 -1.90 -10.23
C LEU A 28 6.51 -1.92 -9.00
N ILE A 29 6.17 -0.73 -8.52
CA ILE A 29 5.15 -0.54 -7.50
C ILE A 29 3.95 0.16 -8.14
N VAL A 30 2.74 -0.25 -7.76
CA VAL A 30 1.54 0.55 -8.03
C VAL A 30 1.02 1.05 -6.69
N ARG A 31 0.95 2.38 -6.56
CA ARG A 31 0.34 3.03 -5.41
C ARG A 31 -1.08 3.46 -5.76
N ALA A 32 -2.02 3.04 -4.94
CA ALA A 32 -3.41 3.45 -5.00
C ALA A 32 -3.75 4.30 -3.78
N ASP A 33 -4.34 5.48 -3.99
CA ASP A 33 -4.75 6.42 -2.95
C ASP A 33 -6.29 6.54 -2.98
N GLY A 34 -6.93 6.55 -1.80
CA GLY A 34 -8.37 6.74 -1.67
C GLY A 34 -8.79 8.14 -2.07
N ARG A 35 -9.72 8.24 -3.03
CA ARG A 35 -10.20 9.53 -3.51
C ARG A 35 -11.40 10.00 -2.69
N THR A 36 -11.34 11.23 -2.16
CA THR A 36 -12.40 11.84 -1.32
C THR A 36 -12.71 11.08 -0.03
N PHE A 37 -11.79 10.27 0.47
CA PHE A 37 -11.99 9.47 1.68
C PHE A 37 -12.14 10.32 2.95
N LYS A 38 -11.82 11.62 2.92
CA LYS A 38 -12.08 12.53 4.06
C LYS A 38 -13.56 12.44 4.50
N GLN A 39 -14.51 12.41 3.55
CA GLN A 39 -15.94 12.26 3.87
C GLN A 39 -16.27 10.85 4.38
N LEU A 40 -15.72 9.82 3.74
CA LEU A 40 -15.88 8.44 4.19
C LEU A 40 -15.43 8.28 5.64
N LEU A 41 -14.26 8.80 5.97
CA LEU A 41 -13.63 8.67 7.27
C LEU A 41 -14.39 9.40 8.39
N THR A 42 -15.34 10.31 8.11
CA THR A 42 -16.21 10.89 9.15
C THR A 42 -17.10 9.86 9.82
N LYS A 43 -17.33 8.71 9.16
CA LYS A 43 -18.15 7.60 9.69
C LYS A 43 -17.37 6.65 10.63
N PHE A 44 -16.09 6.90 10.83
CA PHE A 44 -15.18 6.07 11.62
C PHE A 44 -14.62 6.85 12.82
N GLU A 45 -14.20 6.11 13.85
CA GLU A 45 -13.58 6.66 15.05
C GLU A 45 -12.30 7.42 14.74
N LYS A 46 -11.98 8.42 15.58
CA LYS A 46 -10.82 9.29 15.43
C LYS A 46 -9.85 9.13 16.60
N PRO A 47 -8.55 9.28 16.38
CA PRO A 47 -7.88 9.56 15.08
C PRO A 47 -7.80 8.35 14.14
N TYR A 48 -7.97 7.13 14.62
CA TYR A 48 -7.91 5.88 13.86
C TYR A 48 -9.02 4.92 14.26
N ASP A 49 -9.57 4.21 13.29
CA ASP A 49 -10.56 3.15 13.48
C ASP A 49 -10.03 1.84 12.90
N GLU A 50 -9.94 0.82 13.74
CA GLU A 50 -9.47 -0.50 13.32
C GLU A 50 -10.37 -1.16 12.27
N ARG A 51 -11.68 -0.85 12.25
CA ARG A 51 -12.62 -1.37 11.24
C ARG A 51 -12.25 -0.90 9.85
N PHE A 52 -11.85 0.40 9.72
CA PHE A 52 -11.38 0.94 8.46
C PHE A 52 -10.06 0.27 8.03
N ALA A 53 -9.09 0.18 8.94
CA ALA A 53 -7.82 -0.48 8.67
C ALA A 53 -8.01 -1.95 8.25
N ARG A 54 -8.89 -2.69 8.92
CA ARG A 54 -9.27 -4.06 8.53
C ARG A 54 -9.97 -4.11 7.17
N GLY A 55 -10.79 -3.12 6.84
CA GLY A 55 -11.39 -2.95 5.51
C GLY A 55 -10.32 -2.84 4.43
N MET A 56 -9.33 -1.95 4.62
CA MET A 56 -8.19 -1.77 3.69
C MET A 56 -7.37 -3.05 3.52
N VAL A 57 -7.08 -3.75 4.62
CA VAL A 57 -6.36 -5.03 4.60
C VAL A 57 -7.16 -6.11 3.89
N ASN A 58 -8.47 -6.22 4.15
CA ASN A 58 -9.35 -7.20 3.50
C ASN A 58 -9.51 -6.92 2.01
N ALA A 59 -9.66 -5.64 1.61
CA ALA A 59 -9.69 -5.26 0.19
C ALA A 59 -8.39 -5.66 -0.52
N THR A 60 -7.24 -5.42 0.12
CA THR A 60 -5.94 -5.85 -0.37
C THR A 60 -5.84 -7.38 -0.47
N LYS A 61 -6.32 -8.11 0.53
CA LYS A 61 -6.38 -9.59 0.49
C LYS A 61 -7.26 -10.10 -0.65
N ILE A 62 -8.45 -9.52 -0.85
CA ILE A 62 -9.32 -9.84 -1.99
C ILE A 62 -8.58 -9.58 -3.32
N PHE A 63 -7.80 -8.50 -3.40
CA PHE A 63 -6.97 -8.22 -4.56
C PHE A 63 -5.96 -9.35 -4.83
N PHE A 64 -5.22 -9.79 -3.83
CA PHE A 64 -4.27 -10.92 -3.95
C PHE A 64 -4.94 -12.21 -4.43
N GLU A 65 -6.17 -12.47 -3.97
CA GLU A 65 -6.88 -13.73 -4.22
C GLU A 65 -7.68 -13.75 -5.52
N LYS A 66 -8.22 -12.60 -5.95
CA LYS A 66 -9.28 -12.54 -6.97
C LYS A 66 -8.96 -11.67 -8.19
N SER A 67 -7.96 -10.79 -8.12
CA SER A 67 -7.70 -9.83 -9.21
C SER A 67 -7.05 -10.46 -10.46
N GLY A 68 -6.44 -11.62 -10.33
CA GLY A 68 -5.60 -12.21 -11.37
C GLY A 68 -4.21 -11.58 -11.48
N PHE A 69 -3.91 -10.56 -10.65
CA PHE A 69 -2.56 -10.04 -10.46
C PHE A 69 -1.78 -10.89 -9.46
N ASP A 70 -0.45 -10.81 -9.52
CA ASP A 70 0.44 -11.54 -8.61
C ASP A 70 1.41 -10.60 -7.87
N PRO A 71 0.92 -9.72 -6.98
CA PRO A 71 1.82 -8.91 -6.16
C PRO A 71 2.59 -9.79 -5.18
N LYS A 72 3.84 -9.44 -4.92
CA LYS A 72 4.68 -10.12 -3.91
C LYS A 72 4.36 -9.66 -2.51
N LEU A 73 4.19 -8.34 -2.35
CA LEU A 73 3.75 -7.72 -1.11
C LEU A 73 2.87 -6.50 -1.40
N ALA A 74 2.10 -6.11 -0.41
CA ALA A 74 1.42 -4.83 -0.33
C ALA A 74 1.70 -4.18 1.03
N TYR A 75 1.86 -2.86 1.03
CA TYR A 75 1.98 -2.06 2.22
C TYR A 75 0.85 -1.02 2.24
N THR A 76 0.11 -0.95 3.35
CA THR A 76 -1.03 -0.04 3.50
C THR A 76 -0.96 0.74 4.80
N PHE A 77 -1.36 2.00 4.74
CA PHE A 77 -1.59 2.89 5.89
C PHE A 77 -2.60 3.96 5.46
N SER A 78 -3.41 4.45 6.41
CA SER A 78 -4.51 5.36 6.08
C SER A 78 -5.35 4.79 4.92
N ASP A 79 -5.53 5.55 3.86
CA ASP A 79 -6.24 5.20 2.63
C ASP A 79 -5.33 4.85 1.44
N GLU A 80 -4.05 4.61 1.73
CA GLU A 80 -3.05 4.28 0.72
C GLU A 80 -2.72 2.77 0.70
N ILE A 81 -2.61 2.20 -0.50
CA ILE A 81 -2.16 0.83 -0.75
C ILE A 81 -1.02 0.86 -1.77
N ASN A 82 0.12 0.28 -1.41
CA ASN A 82 1.29 0.12 -2.26
C ASN A 82 1.48 -1.35 -2.60
N LEU A 83 1.37 -1.72 -3.87
CA LEU A 83 1.49 -3.08 -4.38
C LEU A 83 2.81 -3.25 -5.13
N PHE A 84 3.66 -4.16 -4.68
CA PHE A 84 4.91 -4.49 -5.37
C PHE A 84 4.73 -5.68 -6.30
N PHE A 85 5.17 -5.52 -7.55
CA PHE A 85 5.09 -6.52 -8.61
C PHE A 85 6.47 -6.86 -9.16
N ALA A 86 6.83 -8.15 -9.12
CA ALA A 86 7.96 -8.72 -9.83
C ALA A 86 7.62 -9.03 -11.30
N HIS A 87 6.34 -9.29 -11.58
CA HIS A 87 5.79 -9.55 -12.91
C HIS A 87 4.45 -8.81 -13.04
N ILE A 88 4.14 -8.34 -14.23
CA ILE A 88 2.90 -7.58 -14.49
C ILE A 88 2.16 -8.12 -15.71
N PRO A 89 0.82 -8.09 -15.68
CA PRO A 89 -0.01 -8.42 -16.84
C PRO A 89 -0.07 -7.27 -17.86
N PHE A 90 -0.92 -7.43 -18.89
CA PHE A 90 -1.24 -6.42 -19.90
C PHE A 90 -0.03 -5.90 -20.69
N LYS A 91 1.07 -6.70 -20.75
CA LYS A 91 2.34 -6.28 -21.39
C LYS A 91 2.84 -4.92 -20.87
N GLY A 92 2.53 -4.59 -19.62
CA GLY A 92 2.98 -3.37 -18.95
C GLY A 92 2.24 -2.08 -19.35
N ARG A 93 1.09 -2.14 -20.03
CA ARG A 93 0.32 -0.93 -20.37
C ARG A 93 -0.08 -0.18 -19.10
N ILE A 94 0.44 1.03 -18.92
CA ILE A 94 0.27 1.82 -17.69
C ILE A 94 -1.20 2.14 -17.45
N GLU A 95 -1.92 2.59 -18.47
CA GLU A 95 -3.35 2.91 -18.36
C GLU A 95 -4.20 1.75 -17.86
N LYS A 96 -3.82 0.51 -18.27
CA LYS A 96 -4.49 -0.72 -17.82
C LYS A 96 -4.14 -1.07 -16.39
N LEU A 97 -2.88 -0.90 -16.01
CA LEU A 97 -2.44 -1.14 -14.64
C LEU A 97 -3.16 -0.19 -13.67
N ASP A 98 -3.13 1.11 -13.95
CA ASP A 98 -3.74 2.12 -13.09
C ASP A 98 -5.25 1.95 -12.99
N SER A 99 -5.94 1.82 -14.14
CA SER A 99 -7.41 1.75 -14.16
C SER A 99 -7.95 0.47 -13.54
N VAL A 100 -7.35 -0.69 -13.86
CA VAL A 100 -7.86 -1.99 -13.36
C VAL A 100 -7.54 -2.14 -11.87
N ILE A 101 -6.36 -1.74 -11.42
CA ILE A 101 -6.00 -1.83 -10.00
C ILE A 101 -6.87 -0.89 -9.16
N ALA A 102 -7.01 0.38 -9.58
CA ALA A 102 -7.87 1.35 -8.89
C ALA A 102 -9.33 0.89 -8.81
N GLY A 103 -9.90 0.44 -9.94
CA GLY A 103 -11.27 -0.05 -10.00
C GLY A 103 -11.50 -1.30 -9.17
N PHE A 104 -10.55 -2.26 -9.18
CA PHE A 104 -10.65 -3.47 -8.38
C PHE A 104 -10.58 -3.17 -6.89
N LEU A 105 -9.63 -2.34 -6.44
CA LEU A 105 -9.48 -1.96 -5.03
C LEU A 105 -10.70 -1.19 -4.52
N ALA A 106 -11.28 -0.30 -5.34
CA ALA A 106 -12.51 0.41 -5.00
C ALA A 106 -13.66 -0.56 -4.76
N SER A 107 -13.88 -1.51 -5.67
CA SER A 107 -14.89 -2.56 -5.54
C SER A 107 -14.63 -3.46 -4.33
N ALA A 108 -13.39 -3.89 -4.14
CA ALA A 108 -13.02 -4.77 -3.03
C ALA A 108 -13.22 -4.09 -1.67
N LEU A 109 -12.88 -2.79 -1.54
CA LEU A 109 -13.07 -2.05 -0.30
C LEU A 109 -14.57 -1.81 -0.02
N THR A 110 -15.37 -1.50 -1.04
CA THR A 110 -16.82 -1.38 -0.92
C THR A 110 -17.42 -2.66 -0.34
N ILE A 111 -17.01 -3.82 -0.85
CA ILE A 111 -17.44 -5.13 -0.34
C ILE A 111 -16.92 -5.37 1.10
N ALA A 112 -15.65 -5.10 1.36
CA ALA A 112 -15.01 -5.37 2.64
C ALA A 112 -15.60 -4.55 3.80
N LEU A 113 -16.11 -3.35 3.51
CA LEU A 113 -16.74 -2.45 4.49
C LEU A 113 -18.29 -2.53 4.49
N ASP A 114 -18.88 -3.35 3.62
CA ASP A 114 -20.34 -3.37 3.35
C ASP A 114 -20.90 -1.96 3.06
N PHE A 115 -20.18 -1.19 2.25
CA PHE A 115 -20.58 0.17 1.95
C PHE A 115 -21.63 0.22 0.84
N LYS A 116 -22.57 1.16 0.96
CA LYS A 116 -23.65 1.40 -0.02
C LYS A 116 -23.31 2.53 -0.99
N GLU A 117 -22.20 3.24 -0.76
CA GLU A 117 -21.77 4.37 -1.56
C GLU A 117 -20.59 3.95 -2.45
N ALA A 118 -20.47 4.60 -3.60
CA ALA A 118 -19.36 4.36 -4.50
C ALA A 118 -18.05 4.89 -3.90
N LEU A 119 -17.03 4.04 -3.86
CA LEU A 119 -15.67 4.40 -3.49
C LEU A 119 -14.79 4.50 -4.74
N ALA A 120 -13.79 5.34 -4.69
CA ALA A 120 -12.84 5.49 -5.77
C ALA A 120 -11.40 5.52 -5.24
N PHE A 121 -10.50 4.92 -6.01
CA PHE A 121 -9.06 5.09 -5.86
C PHE A 121 -8.51 5.76 -7.11
N ASP A 122 -7.45 6.52 -6.96
CA ASP A 122 -6.53 6.77 -8.07
C ASP A 122 -5.29 5.88 -7.91
N ALA A 123 -4.71 5.46 -9.02
CA ALA A 123 -3.53 4.61 -9.01
C ALA A 123 -2.43 5.20 -9.88
N ARG A 124 -1.19 4.91 -9.53
CA ARG A 124 -0.02 5.36 -10.28
C ARG A 124 1.10 4.34 -10.24
N VAL A 125 1.70 4.10 -11.40
CA VAL A 125 2.85 3.20 -11.55
C VAL A 125 4.12 3.93 -11.16
N ILE A 126 4.92 3.27 -10.31
CA ILE A 126 6.22 3.75 -9.85
C ILE A 126 7.26 2.71 -10.27
N PRO A 127 8.08 3.01 -11.30
CA PRO A 127 9.16 2.11 -11.70
C PRO A 127 10.20 1.98 -10.60
N VAL A 128 10.67 0.77 -10.37
CA VAL A 128 11.80 0.45 -9.49
C VAL A 128 12.71 -0.52 -10.24
N CYS A 129 14.01 -0.31 -10.18
CA CYS A 129 14.95 -1.12 -10.98
C CYS A 129 15.58 -2.24 -10.16
N ARG A 130 15.69 -2.07 -8.83
CA ARG A 130 16.40 -2.98 -7.95
C ARG A 130 15.70 -3.12 -6.59
N GLY A 131 16.06 -4.15 -5.85
CA GLY A 131 15.47 -4.43 -4.53
C GLY A 131 15.72 -3.33 -3.48
N ASP A 132 16.86 -2.67 -3.54
CA ASP A 132 17.19 -1.54 -2.67
C ASP A 132 16.29 -0.31 -2.93
N GLU A 133 15.84 -0.09 -4.15
CA GLU A 133 14.86 0.95 -4.47
C GLU A 133 13.46 0.62 -3.91
N VAL A 134 13.07 -0.66 -3.92
CA VAL A 134 11.82 -1.11 -3.28
C VAL A 134 11.88 -0.87 -1.78
N TRP A 135 12.98 -1.29 -1.14
CA TRP A 135 13.21 -1.05 0.28
C TRP A 135 13.21 0.45 0.61
N GLY A 136 13.99 1.26 -0.14
CA GLY A 136 14.05 2.71 0.05
C GLY A 136 12.69 3.39 -0.11
N TYR A 137 11.89 2.96 -1.09
CA TYR A 137 10.52 3.44 -1.28
C TYR A 137 9.65 3.13 -0.06
N LEU A 138 9.67 1.89 0.44
CA LEU A 138 8.87 1.50 1.60
C LEU A 138 9.30 2.22 2.89
N VAL A 139 10.60 2.50 3.06
CA VAL A 139 11.11 3.36 4.15
C VAL A 139 10.49 4.75 4.08
N GLN A 140 10.44 5.36 2.90
CA GLN A 140 9.82 6.67 2.71
C GLN A 140 8.31 6.63 2.98
N ARG A 141 7.62 5.58 2.54
CA ARG A 141 6.17 5.43 2.81
C ARG A 141 5.87 5.20 4.29
N GLN A 142 6.71 4.47 5.00
CA GLN A 142 6.56 4.32 6.45
C GLN A 142 6.84 5.63 7.21
N ALA A 143 7.78 6.44 6.74
CA ALA A 143 7.99 7.78 7.29
C ALA A 143 6.77 8.69 7.06
N GLU A 144 6.06 8.52 5.92
CA GLU A 144 4.79 9.21 5.68
C GLU A 144 3.68 8.73 6.62
N ALA A 145 3.57 7.42 6.83
CA ALA A 145 2.63 6.85 7.80
C ALA A 145 2.84 7.44 9.20
N TRP A 146 4.09 7.60 9.61
CA TRP A 146 4.45 8.26 10.85
C TRP A 146 4.01 9.74 10.89
N ARG A 147 4.26 10.51 9.82
CA ARG A 147 3.81 11.92 9.74
C ARG A 147 2.30 12.03 9.83
N ASN A 148 1.58 11.17 9.09
CA ASN A 148 0.12 11.13 9.13
C ASN A 148 -0.40 10.81 10.53
N HIS A 149 0.25 9.85 11.21
CA HIS A 149 -0.07 9.48 12.59
C HIS A 149 0.11 10.65 13.56
N LEU A 150 1.26 11.32 13.48
CA LEU A 150 1.56 12.48 14.31
C LEU A 150 0.54 13.61 14.12
N ASN A 151 0.25 13.93 12.85
CA ASN A 151 -0.70 14.99 12.51
C ASN A 151 -2.13 14.64 12.94
N ALA A 152 -2.56 13.39 12.74
CA ALA A 152 -3.89 12.94 13.14
C ALA A 152 -4.09 13.03 14.66
N TYR A 153 -3.13 12.52 15.44
CA TYR A 153 -3.22 12.63 16.90
C TYR A 153 -3.13 14.07 17.39
N GLY A 154 -2.27 14.89 16.77
CA GLY A 154 -2.18 16.32 17.06
C GLY A 154 -3.52 17.03 16.85
N TYR A 155 -4.08 16.86 15.66
CA TYR A 155 -5.34 17.48 15.27
C TYR A 155 -6.51 17.03 16.16
N TYR A 156 -6.74 15.72 16.28
CA TYR A 156 -7.86 15.22 17.07
C TYR A 156 -7.65 15.39 18.58
N GLY A 157 -6.41 15.43 19.07
CA GLY A 157 -6.10 15.79 20.45
C GLY A 157 -6.45 17.25 20.79
N LEU A 158 -6.24 18.17 19.86
CA LEU A 158 -6.66 19.57 20.00
C LEU A 158 -8.19 19.73 19.88
N ARG A 159 -8.81 19.02 18.93
CA ARG A 159 -10.27 18.97 18.79
C ARG A 159 -10.96 18.44 20.06
N ALA A 160 -10.42 17.39 20.67
CA ALA A 160 -10.91 16.85 21.93
C ALA A 160 -10.74 17.84 23.11
N ALA A 161 -9.76 18.73 23.03
CA ALA A 161 -9.57 19.83 24.00
C ALA A 161 -10.49 21.04 23.76
N GLY A 162 -11.39 20.98 22.75
CA GLY A 162 -12.41 21.99 22.50
C GLY A 162 -12.06 23.04 21.43
N LEU A 163 -10.90 22.93 20.76
CA LEU A 163 -10.55 23.85 19.67
C LEU A 163 -11.45 23.59 18.45
N SER A 164 -11.76 24.63 17.69
CA SER A 164 -12.38 24.50 16.36
C SER A 164 -11.45 23.82 15.36
N GLU A 165 -11.97 23.45 14.18
CA GLU A 165 -11.13 22.86 13.10
C GLU A 165 -10.03 23.82 12.69
N GLU A 166 -10.39 25.08 12.45
CA GLU A 166 -9.47 26.14 12.04
C GLU A 166 -8.41 26.43 13.09
N GLU A 167 -8.81 26.52 14.37
CA GLU A 167 -7.86 26.73 15.48
C GLU A 167 -6.89 25.55 15.65
N ALA A 168 -7.37 24.31 15.48
CA ALA A 168 -6.51 23.12 15.57
C ALA A 168 -5.51 23.05 14.42
N GLU A 169 -5.94 23.35 13.20
CA GLU A 169 -5.06 23.42 12.03
C GLU A 169 -4.00 24.52 12.15
N GLU A 170 -4.41 25.74 12.53
CA GLU A 170 -3.48 26.86 12.71
C GLU A 170 -2.50 26.63 13.86
N HIS A 171 -2.94 25.96 14.95
CA HIS A 171 -2.08 25.63 16.07
C HIS A 171 -0.97 24.62 15.69
N LEU A 172 -1.29 23.67 14.83
CA LEU A 172 -0.31 22.65 14.37
C LEU A 172 0.60 23.15 13.25
N LYS A 173 0.20 24.21 12.58
CA LYS A 173 0.93 24.76 11.44
C LYS A 173 2.32 25.20 11.83
N GLY A 174 3.32 24.65 11.16
CA GLY A 174 4.73 24.95 11.42
C GLY A 174 5.34 24.24 12.64
N MET A 175 4.55 23.52 13.45
CA MET A 175 5.09 22.74 14.56
C MET A 175 5.98 21.60 14.05
N LYS A 176 7.12 21.43 14.71
CA LYS A 176 7.99 20.28 14.47
C LYS A 176 7.45 19.04 15.18
N ALA A 177 7.84 17.86 14.69
CA ALA A 177 7.41 16.59 15.27
C ALA A 177 7.59 16.51 16.80
N MET A 178 8.70 17.01 17.29
CA MET A 178 9.02 17.01 18.74
C MET A 178 8.04 17.91 19.52
N GLU A 179 7.62 19.03 18.96
CA GLU A 179 6.68 19.95 19.59
C GLU A 179 5.27 19.34 19.66
N VAL A 180 4.85 18.63 18.60
CA VAL A 180 3.58 17.90 18.60
C VAL A 180 3.62 16.74 19.60
N HIS A 181 4.74 16.03 19.71
CA HIS A 181 4.94 14.99 20.73
C HIS A 181 4.76 15.56 22.15
N GLU A 182 5.43 16.66 22.46
CA GLU A 182 5.34 17.32 23.76
C GLU A 182 3.93 17.83 24.06
N LEU A 183 3.28 18.41 23.04
CA LEU A 183 1.89 18.86 23.11
C LEU A 183 0.95 17.73 23.52
N LEU A 184 1.09 16.56 22.89
CA LEU A 184 0.26 15.39 23.14
C LEU A 184 0.59 14.76 24.49
N PHE A 185 1.88 14.64 24.82
CA PHE A 185 2.33 14.05 26.10
C PHE A 185 1.78 14.85 27.30
N ARG A 186 1.79 16.17 27.24
CA ARG A 186 1.17 17.03 28.27
C ARG A 186 -0.34 16.84 28.41
N ARG A 187 -0.97 16.25 27.39
CA ARG A 187 -2.41 15.88 27.39
C ARG A 187 -2.64 14.41 27.74
N GLY A 188 -1.62 13.70 28.19
CA GLY A 188 -1.71 12.29 28.58
C GLY A 188 -1.70 11.32 27.38
N ILE A 189 -1.33 11.78 26.19
CA ILE A 189 -1.24 10.93 24.99
C ILE A 189 0.22 10.64 24.69
N ASN A 190 0.65 9.41 24.97
CA ASN A 190 1.98 8.93 24.60
C ASN A 190 1.93 8.24 23.24
N LEU A 191 2.45 8.88 22.20
CA LEU A 191 2.45 8.32 20.84
C LEU A 191 3.25 7.00 20.72
N ASN A 192 4.20 6.74 21.61
CA ASN A 192 4.95 5.49 21.60
C ASN A 192 4.14 4.29 22.08
N GLU A 193 3.06 4.51 22.82
CA GLU A 193 2.14 3.49 23.32
C GLU A 193 0.96 3.20 22.38
N THR A 194 0.79 4.03 21.33
CA THR A 194 -0.24 3.79 20.32
C THR A 194 0.03 2.50 19.53
N PRO A 195 -1.00 1.81 19.01
CA PRO A 195 -0.81 0.60 18.22
C PRO A 195 0.16 0.81 17.05
N LYS A 196 1.09 -0.14 16.86
CA LYS A 196 2.13 0.02 15.82
C LYS A 196 1.56 0.17 14.41
N TRP A 197 0.45 -0.50 14.09
CA TRP A 197 -0.17 -0.39 12.78
C TRP A 197 -0.61 1.05 12.42
N GLN A 198 -0.98 1.86 13.40
CA GLN A 198 -1.36 3.25 13.18
C GLN A 198 -0.18 4.13 12.74
N ARG A 199 1.01 3.82 13.24
CA ARG A 199 2.24 4.62 13.02
C ARG A 199 3.22 4.00 12.03
N ARG A 200 3.11 2.69 11.77
CA ARG A 200 4.04 1.95 10.90
C ARG A 200 3.34 1.29 9.71
N GLY A 201 2.00 1.39 9.64
CA GLY A 201 1.21 0.71 8.61
C GLY A 201 1.11 -0.80 8.81
N ILE A 202 0.57 -1.47 7.81
CA ILE A 202 0.31 -2.91 7.79
C ILE A 202 0.87 -3.48 6.49
N LEU A 203 1.52 -4.64 6.57
CA LEU A 203 2.07 -5.31 5.41
C LEU A 203 1.30 -6.60 5.14
N ILE A 204 0.96 -6.83 3.89
CA ILE A 204 0.30 -8.03 3.39
C ILE A 204 1.24 -8.69 2.38
N ALA A 205 1.51 -9.99 2.53
CA ALA A 205 2.44 -10.68 1.65
C ALA A 205 2.03 -12.14 1.41
N LYS A 206 2.58 -12.71 0.33
CA LYS A 206 2.52 -14.15 0.09
C LYS A 206 3.68 -14.81 0.81
N GLU A 207 3.35 -15.62 1.82
CA GLU A 207 4.32 -16.47 2.51
C GLU A 207 4.32 -17.87 1.90
N ARG A 208 5.52 -18.33 1.57
CA ARG A 208 5.75 -19.71 1.14
C ARG A 208 5.78 -20.62 2.36
N TYR A 209 5.07 -21.76 2.28
CA TYR A 209 5.16 -22.80 3.28
C TYR A 209 5.14 -24.18 2.63
N GLU A 210 5.70 -25.16 3.32
CA GLU A 210 5.67 -26.54 2.89
C GLU A 210 4.52 -27.27 3.56
N LYS A 211 3.81 -28.07 2.78
CA LYS A 211 2.72 -28.91 3.24
C LYS A 211 3.00 -30.36 2.87
N GLU A 212 3.10 -31.20 3.89
CA GLU A 212 3.12 -32.63 3.66
C GLU A 212 1.78 -33.13 3.14
N GLY A 213 1.83 -34.02 2.19
CA GLY A 213 0.68 -34.64 1.58
C GLY A 213 0.99 -36.09 1.18
N TYR A 214 -0.03 -36.77 0.65
CA TYR A 214 0.13 -38.13 0.11
C TYR A 214 -0.27 -38.13 -1.36
N ASN A 215 0.59 -38.66 -2.21
CA ASN A 215 0.29 -38.86 -3.62
C ASN A 215 -0.27 -40.29 -3.81
N PRO A 216 -1.58 -40.45 -4.02
CA PRO A 216 -2.19 -41.78 -4.13
C PRO A 216 -1.75 -42.56 -5.40
N ARG A 217 -1.34 -41.81 -6.45
CA ARG A 217 -0.86 -42.44 -7.69
C ARG A 217 0.54 -43.05 -7.56
N ALA A 218 1.39 -42.40 -6.76
CA ALA A 218 2.76 -42.85 -6.52
C ALA A 218 2.90 -43.62 -5.19
N ALA A 219 1.80 -43.78 -4.43
CA ALA A 219 1.75 -44.41 -3.11
C ALA A 219 2.83 -43.91 -2.12
N GLN A 220 3.17 -42.60 -2.18
CA GLN A 220 4.24 -42.05 -1.34
C GLN A 220 3.86 -40.67 -0.74
N ARG A 221 4.51 -40.36 0.38
CA ARG A 221 4.44 -38.99 0.95
C ARG A 221 5.18 -38.02 0.05
N VAL A 222 4.60 -36.83 -0.14
CA VAL A 222 5.18 -35.78 -0.93
C VAL A 222 5.09 -34.48 -0.16
N THR A 223 6.09 -33.63 -0.30
CA THR A 223 6.04 -32.25 0.22
C THR A 223 5.68 -31.32 -0.92
N ALA A 224 4.60 -30.59 -0.75
CA ALA A 224 4.13 -29.62 -1.72
C ALA A 224 4.37 -28.19 -1.20
N THR A 225 5.01 -27.37 -2.01
CA THR A 225 5.11 -25.92 -1.75
C THR A 225 3.76 -25.28 -1.94
N ARG A 226 3.32 -24.51 -0.95
CA ARG A 226 2.08 -23.74 -0.93
C ARG A 226 2.35 -22.28 -0.59
N TYR A 227 1.38 -21.43 -0.86
CA TYR A 227 1.41 -20.02 -0.50
C TYR A 227 0.17 -19.69 0.31
N ARG A 228 0.35 -18.84 1.33
CA ARG A 228 -0.75 -18.23 2.10
C ARG A 228 -0.55 -16.73 2.13
N ILE A 229 -1.63 -15.99 2.27
CA ILE A 229 -1.57 -14.54 2.46
C ILE A 229 -1.47 -14.27 3.96
N VAL A 230 -0.40 -13.61 4.37
CA VAL A 230 -0.16 -13.19 5.74
C VAL A 230 -0.36 -11.69 5.88
N GLN A 231 -0.76 -11.26 7.07
CA GLN A 231 -0.96 -9.86 7.45
C GLN A 231 -0.07 -9.57 8.65
N LEU A 232 0.80 -8.58 8.52
CA LEU A 232 1.73 -8.17 9.56
C LEU A 232 1.30 -6.81 10.09
N TRP A 233 0.73 -6.79 11.29
CA TRP A 233 0.21 -5.60 11.98
C TRP A 233 1.22 -4.96 12.92
N ASP A 234 2.24 -5.71 13.30
CA ASP A 234 3.33 -5.29 14.19
C ASP A 234 4.64 -5.21 13.40
N LEU A 235 4.78 -4.17 12.59
CA LEU A 235 5.94 -3.99 11.73
C LEU A 235 7.13 -3.42 12.50
N PRO A 236 8.37 -3.86 12.19
CA PRO A 236 9.57 -3.14 12.54
C PRO A 236 9.67 -1.81 11.79
N LEU A 237 10.62 -0.97 12.17
CA LEU A 237 10.99 0.17 11.32
C LEU A 237 11.68 -0.37 10.07
N PHE A 238 11.18 -0.04 8.89
CA PHE A 238 11.76 -0.51 7.62
C PHE A 238 13.21 -0.01 7.42
N GLY A 239 13.57 1.13 8.03
CA GLY A 239 14.93 1.64 8.03
C GLY A 239 15.89 0.91 9.00
N SER A 240 15.41 0.00 9.85
CA SER A 240 16.26 -0.84 10.69
C SER A 240 16.75 -2.08 9.93
N GLU A 241 17.76 -2.76 10.47
CA GLU A 241 18.24 -4.03 9.93
C GLU A 241 17.15 -5.11 9.89
N GLU A 242 16.36 -5.22 10.96
CA GLU A 242 15.20 -6.13 11.02
C GLU A 242 14.18 -5.83 9.91
N GLY A 243 13.85 -4.54 9.72
CA GLY A 243 12.92 -4.10 8.69
C GLY A 243 13.44 -4.37 7.28
N ARG A 244 14.72 -4.12 7.05
CA ARG A 244 15.37 -4.41 5.78
C ARG A 244 15.35 -5.91 5.46
N THR A 245 15.74 -6.75 6.41
CA THR A 245 15.72 -8.21 6.28
C THR A 245 14.31 -8.72 5.99
N LEU A 246 13.29 -8.19 6.67
CA LEU A 246 11.89 -8.54 6.41
C LEU A 246 11.51 -8.27 4.95
N ILE A 247 11.80 -7.07 4.44
CA ILE A 247 11.45 -6.69 3.06
C ILE A 247 12.23 -7.54 2.04
N GLU A 248 13.54 -7.71 2.22
CA GLU A 248 14.39 -8.53 1.34
C GLU A 248 13.90 -9.98 1.24
N ASN A 249 13.51 -10.58 2.36
CA ASN A 249 12.93 -11.92 2.38
C ASN A 249 11.61 -12.02 1.61
N LEU A 250 10.78 -10.99 1.67
CA LEU A 250 9.46 -10.98 0.99
C LEU A 250 9.56 -10.72 -0.52
N ILE A 251 10.47 -9.86 -0.94
CA ILE A 251 10.67 -9.59 -2.39
C ILE A 251 11.47 -10.71 -3.08
N GLY A 252 12.24 -11.49 -2.31
CA GLY A 252 13.13 -12.55 -2.79
C GLY A 252 14.52 -12.02 -3.13
N THR A 253 15.55 -12.86 -2.90
CA THR A 253 16.96 -12.54 -3.11
C THR A 253 17.34 -12.27 -4.58
N SER A 254 16.47 -12.60 -5.53
CA SER A 254 16.70 -12.39 -6.97
C SER A 254 16.77 -10.91 -7.40
N TYR A 255 16.48 -9.97 -6.51
CA TYR A 255 16.55 -8.52 -6.76
C TYR A 255 17.64 -7.81 -5.93
N GLY A 256 18.36 -8.54 -5.08
CA GLY A 256 19.60 -8.10 -4.44
C GLY A 256 20.76 -8.35 -5.40
N GLY A 257 21.43 -7.29 -5.83
CA GLY A 257 22.43 -7.29 -6.87
C GLY A 257 23.45 -8.41 -6.78
N ASP A 258 23.45 -9.18 -7.84
CA ASP A 258 24.58 -9.88 -8.40
C ASP A 258 24.29 -10.06 -9.88
N SER A 259 24.73 -9.13 -10.67
CA SER A 259 25.11 -9.33 -12.07
C SER A 259 25.68 -8.02 -12.64
N LEU A 260 26.93 -7.90 -12.58
CA LEU A 260 27.71 -7.27 -13.63
C LEU A 260 28.26 -8.37 -14.52
#